data_9dfb347975f90534425998091e8f3848
#
_entry.id   9dfb347975f90534425998091e8f3848
#
_cell.length_a   1.000
_cell.length_b   1.000
_cell.length_c   1.000
_cell.angle_alpha   90.00
_cell.angle_beta   90.00
_cell.angle_gamma   90.00
#
_symmetry.space_group_name_H-M   'P 1'
#
loop_
_entity.id
_entity.type
_entity.pdbx_description
1 polymer ?
#
loop_
_entity_poly.entity_id
_entity_poly.type
_entity_poly.pdbx_seq_one_letter_code
_entity_poly.pdbx_strand_id
1 'polypeptide(L)'
;CTKVETYEDTPTGNFEALWHIIDTKYCFLDYKAEEYGLNWNTVYRRYKRKIDDGMSHAGLFDVLGEMLDELRDGHVNLYAAHDVARYWDFREGYAANFSEEVQAHYLGTDYKIASALRSTILPDNIGYIYVPSVSSSIGEGNLDECLAALALCRGLIIDVRGNGGGNLHYAETLAARFTNERVLTGYICHKTGTGHSDFSEPQALYLESSNRIRWQKEVCVLTDRSSYS
;
A
#
# COMPACT_ATOMS: atom_id res chain seq x y z
N CYS A 1 13.07 9.34 -27.88
CA CYS A 1 14.23 9.06 -27.04
C CYS A 1 14.19 9.99 -25.85
N THR A 2 13.91 9.45 -24.67
CA THR A 2 14.01 10.19 -23.40
C THR A 2 15.50 10.46 -23.18
N LYS A 3 15.88 11.74 -23.04
CA LYS A 3 17.23 12.10 -22.62
C LYS A 3 17.43 11.51 -21.22
N VAL A 4 18.36 10.58 -21.06
CA VAL A 4 18.77 10.12 -19.74
C VAL A 4 19.65 11.24 -19.17
N GLU A 5 19.15 11.92 -18.14
CA GLU A 5 19.96 12.86 -17.39
C GLU A 5 21.01 12.07 -16.61
N THR A 6 22.27 12.39 -16.84
CA THR A 6 23.39 11.78 -16.13
C THR A 6 23.84 12.71 -15.02
N TYR A 7 23.77 12.23 -13.80
CA TYR A 7 24.31 12.90 -12.61
C TYR A 7 25.65 12.30 -12.25
N GLU A 8 26.52 13.10 -11.65
CA GLU A 8 27.80 12.61 -11.12
C GLU A 8 27.54 11.72 -9.90
N ASP A 9 28.33 10.66 -9.75
CA ASP A 9 28.28 9.79 -8.56
C ASP A 9 29.03 10.43 -7.38
N THR A 10 28.49 11.54 -6.93
CA THR A 10 28.94 12.31 -5.75
C THR A 10 27.73 12.55 -4.84
N PRO A 11 27.91 12.86 -3.56
CA PRO A 11 26.81 13.27 -2.67
C PRO A 11 25.92 14.36 -3.26
N THR A 12 26.52 15.38 -3.85
CA THR A 12 25.79 16.46 -4.52
C THR A 12 25.01 15.93 -5.73
N GLY A 13 25.62 15.15 -6.61
CA GLY A 13 24.96 14.59 -7.79
C GLY A 13 23.81 13.65 -7.42
N ASN A 14 23.97 12.82 -6.42
CA ASN A 14 22.93 11.90 -5.93
C ASN A 14 21.74 12.68 -5.30
N PHE A 15 22.02 13.75 -4.57
CA PHE A 15 20.97 14.63 -4.05
C PHE A 15 20.18 15.30 -5.18
N GLU A 16 20.86 15.89 -6.18
CA GLU A 16 20.22 16.51 -7.34
C GLU A 16 19.34 15.51 -8.11
N ALA A 17 19.87 14.31 -8.33
CA ALA A 17 19.16 13.23 -9.00
C ALA A 17 17.86 12.86 -8.26
N LEU A 18 17.95 12.60 -6.95
CA LEU A 18 16.80 12.21 -6.15
C LEU A 18 15.74 13.32 -6.10
N TRP A 19 16.19 14.58 -5.83
CA TRP A 19 15.27 15.70 -5.81
C TRP A 19 14.53 15.85 -7.13
N HIS A 20 15.24 15.76 -8.25
CA HIS A 20 14.65 15.86 -9.60
C HIS A 20 13.72 14.70 -9.93
N ILE A 21 14.05 13.47 -9.51
CA ILE A 21 13.15 12.32 -9.67
C ILE A 21 11.82 12.58 -8.98
N ILE A 22 11.85 13.06 -7.75
CA ILE A 22 10.62 13.40 -7.01
C ILE A 22 9.89 14.54 -7.72
N ASP A 23 10.58 15.63 -8.08
CA ASP A 23 9.97 16.78 -8.74
C ASP A 23 9.22 16.41 -10.02
N THR A 24 9.78 15.47 -10.81
CA THR A 24 9.24 15.12 -12.12
C THR A 24 8.37 13.87 -12.14
N LYS A 25 8.46 12.98 -11.16
CA LYS A 25 7.79 11.68 -11.16
C LYS A 25 6.78 11.48 -10.05
N TYR A 26 6.94 12.15 -8.91
CA TYR A 26 6.01 12.00 -7.80
C TYR A 26 4.66 12.63 -8.12
N CYS A 27 3.59 11.87 -7.90
CA CYS A 27 2.25 12.24 -8.37
C CYS A 27 1.52 13.22 -7.47
N PHE A 28 1.97 13.46 -6.24
CA PHE A 28 1.17 14.12 -5.22
C PHE A 28 1.75 15.45 -4.72
N LEU A 29 2.72 16.09 -5.44
CA LEU A 29 3.33 17.35 -4.97
C LEU A 29 2.28 18.47 -4.83
N ASP A 30 1.38 18.64 -5.81
CA ASP A 30 0.32 19.64 -5.74
C ASP A 30 -0.66 19.33 -4.59
N TYR A 31 -1.07 18.05 -4.45
CA TYR A 31 -1.90 17.62 -3.32
C TYR A 31 -1.25 17.91 -1.96
N LYS A 32 0.04 17.62 -1.81
CA LYS A 32 0.79 17.92 -0.57
C LYS A 32 0.96 19.40 -0.32
N ALA A 33 1.08 20.20 -1.40
CA ALA A 33 1.10 21.66 -1.28
C ALA A 33 -0.23 22.22 -0.76
N GLU A 34 -1.35 21.67 -1.22
CA GLU A 34 -2.69 22.06 -0.76
C GLU A 34 -2.97 21.56 0.68
N GLU A 35 -2.57 20.32 1.00
CA GLU A 35 -2.89 19.68 2.27
C GLU A 35 -2.16 20.30 3.46
N TYR A 36 -0.86 20.58 3.33
CA TYR A 36 -0.06 21.10 4.42
C TYR A 36 1.03 22.11 4.01
N GLY A 37 0.92 22.68 2.82
CA GLY A 37 1.81 23.77 2.37
C GLY A 37 3.20 23.29 1.93
N LEU A 38 3.37 22.04 1.50
CA LEU A 38 4.66 21.55 1.00
C LEU A 38 5.10 22.37 -0.21
N ASN A 39 6.34 22.88 -0.15
CA ASN A 39 6.98 23.52 -1.30
C ASN A 39 8.30 22.83 -1.60
N TRP A 40 8.29 22.01 -2.67
CA TRP A 40 9.42 21.15 -3.00
C TRP A 40 10.70 21.93 -3.33
N ASN A 41 10.60 23.13 -3.89
CA ASN A 41 11.74 24.04 -4.09
C ASN A 41 12.30 24.58 -2.77
N THR A 42 11.46 24.74 -1.76
CA THR A 42 11.93 25.15 -0.42
C THR A 42 12.63 23.99 0.28
N VAL A 43 12.12 22.76 0.09
CA VAL A 43 12.77 21.52 0.54
C VAL A 43 14.15 21.41 -0.10
N TYR A 44 14.27 21.60 -1.42
CA TYR A 44 15.57 21.64 -2.11
C TYR A 44 16.57 22.56 -1.42
N ARG A 45 16.20 23.84 -1.24
CA ARG A 45 17.09 24.84 -0.65
C ARG A 45 17.52 24.51 0.78
N ARG A 46 16.62 23.87 1.55
CA ARG A 46 16.89 23.43 2.93
C ARG A 46 17.91 22.30 2.97
N TYR A 47 17.68 21.26 2.19
CA TYR A 47 18.50 20.05 2.22
C TYR A 47 19.81 20.20 1.44
N LYS A 48 19.84 20.98 0.37
CA LYS A 48 21.09 21.29 -0.35
C LYS A 48 22.19 21.85 0.56
N ARG A 49 21.83 22.60 1.58
CA ARG A 49 22.78 23.16 2.55
C ARG A 49 23.38 22.12 3.49
N LYS A 50 22.78 20.95 3.60
CA LYS A 50 23.25 19.82 4.39
C LYS A 50 24.21 18.89 3.59
N ILE A 51 24.30 19.08 2.28
CA ILE A 51 25.07 18.23 1.39
C ILE A 51 26.49 18.78 1.26
N ASP A 52 27.46 17.91 1.44
CA ASP A 52 28.88 18.13 1.23
C ASP A 52 29.48 16.90 0.53
N ASP A 53 30.31 17.11 -0.50
CA ASP A 53 30.87 16.01 -1.29
C ASP A 53 31.91 15.16 -0.53
N GLY A 54 32.35 15.59 0.65
CA GLY A 54 33.18 14.80 1.57
C GLY A 54 32.37 13.96 2.57
N MET A 55 31.04 14.03 2.56
CA MET A 55 30.22 13.29 3.51
C MET A 55 30.21 11.80 3.23
N SER A 56 30.00 10.99 4.29
CA SER A 56 29.92 9.54 4.15
C SER A 56 28.61 9.10 3.45
N HIS A 57 28.59 7.88 2.90
CA HIS A 57 27.39 7.30 2.30
C HIS A 57 26.24 7.18 3.31
N ALA A 58 26.51 6.85 4.58
CA ALA A 58 25.51 6.82 5.63
C ALA A 58 24.94 8.23 5.91
N GLY A 59 25.81 9.22 6.05
CA GLY A 59 25.36 10.61 6.25
C GLY A 59 24.56 11.16 5.07
N LEU A 60 24.92 10.81 3.84
CA LEU A 60 24.12 11.13 2.66
C LEU A 60 22.74 10.44 2.73
N PHE A 61 22.71 9.15 3.06
CA PHE A 61 21.47 8.39 3.18
C PHE A 61 20.50 9.02 4.21
N ASP A 62 21.02 9.43 5.37
CA ASP A 62 20.23 10.08 6.41
C ASP A 62 19.60 11.39 5.91
N VAL A 63 20.39 12.25 5.26
CA VAL A 63 19.91 13.52 4.71
C VAL A 63 18.87 13.32 3.61
N LEU A 64 19.07 12.32 2.74
CA LEU A 64 18.12 11.99 1.67
C LEU A 64 16.83 11.41 2.24
N GLY A 65 16.92 10.56 3.26
CA GLY A 65 15.78 10.02 3.99
C GLY A 65 14.94 11.12 4.64
N GLU A 66 15.58 12.03 5.40
CA GLU A 66 14.91 13.20 5.98
C GLU A 66 14.22 14.08 4.91
N MET A 67 14.83 14.24 3.74
CA MET A 67 14.22 15.00 2.64
C MET A 67 12.95 14.32 2.13
N LEU A 68 12.97 13.00 1.99
CA LEU A 68 11.80 12.23 1.54
C LEU A 68 10.68 12.22 2.57
N ASP A 69 10.99 12.29 3.87
CA ASP A 69 10.01 12.35 4.95
C ASP A 69 9.13 13.60 4.89
N GLU A 70 9.61 14.69 4.27
CA GLU A 70 8.81 15.88 4.01
C GLU A 70 7.55 15.58 3.15
N LEU A 71 7.59 14.50 2.36
CA LEU A 71 6.44 14.06 1.55
C LEU A 71 5.33 13.42 2.39
N ARG A 72 5.62 12.97 3.60
CA ARG A 72 4.68 12.27 4.49
C ARG A 72 3.93 11.14 3.76
N ASP A 73 4.69 10.32 3.04
CA ASP A 73 4.15 9.24 2.21
C ASP A 73 4.89 7.92 2.45
N GLY A 74 4.20 6.96 3.04
CA GLY A 74 4.76 5.64 3.32
C GLY A 74 5.06 4.79 2.07
N HIS A 75 4.66 5.23 0.87
CA HIS A 75 5.03 4.58 -0.38
C HIS A 75 6.37 5.06 -0.94
N VAL A 76 6.88 6.20 -0.48
CA VAL A 76 8.20 6.71 -0.87
C VAL A 76 9.25 6.12 0.07
N ASN A 77 10.11 5.27 -0.50
CA ASN A 77 11.12 4.55 0.28
C ASN A 77 12.50 4.74 -0.35
N LEU A 78 13.51 4.94 0.49
CA LEU A 78 14.92 4.91 0.08
C LEU A 78 15.58 3.67 0.66
N TYR A 79 16.25 2.90 -0.19
CA TYR A 79 16.92 1.66 0.19
C TYR A 79 18.43 1.81 -0.01
N ALA A 80 19.19 1.37 0.98
CA ALA A 80 20.62 1.16 0.89
C ALA A 80 20.94 -0.26 1.43
N ALA A 81 22.18 -0.72 1.19
CA ALA A 81 22.60 -2.03 1.69
C ALA A 81 22.56 -2.13 3.23
N HIS A 82 22.61 -1.01 3.93
CA HIS A 82 22.69 -0.93 5.39
C HIS A 82 21.42 -0.43 6.07
N ASP A 83 20.49 0.20 5.33
CA ASP A 83 19.29 0.78 5.94
C ASP A 83 18.14 1.01 4.94
N VAL A 84 16.95 1.32 5.49
CA VAL A 84 15.73 1.68 4.76
C VAL A 84 15.10 2.90 5.40
N ALA A 85 15.04 4.02 4.68
CA ALA A 85 14.29 5.18 5.10
C ALA A 85 12.85 5.13 4.55
N ARG A 86 11.88 5.33 5.43
CA ARG A 86 10.44 5.32 5.12
C ARG A 86 9.68 6.15 6.15
N TYR A 87 8.72 6.93 5.69
CA TYR A 87 7.79 7.64 6.55
C TYR A 87 6.79 6.68 7.22
N TRP A 88 6.82 6.56 8.55
CA TRP A 88 5.94 5.71 9.34
C TRP A 88 4.98 6.46 10.25
N ASP A 89 5.12 7.77 10.39
CA ASP A 89 4.38 8.60 11.37
C ASP A 89 2.87 8.60 11.14
N PHE A 90 2.40 8.16 9.96
CA PHE A 90 0.97 7.99 9.70
C PHE A 90 0.28 7.00 10.66
N ARG A 91 1.07 6.19 11.38
CA ARG A 91 0.59 5.25 12.42
C ARG A 91 0.54 5.87 13.80
N GLU A 92 1.22 6.98 14.01
CA GLU A 92 1.28 7.63 15.32
C GLU A 92 -0.07 8.24 15.71
N GLY A 93 -0.36 8.23 17.01
CA GLY A 93 -1.60 8.76 17.55
C GLY A 93 -2.83 7.87 17.37
N TYR A 94 -2.68 6.68 16.78
CA TYR A 94 -3.75 5.69 16.65
C TYR A 94 -3.49 4.48 17.54
N ALA A 95 -4.53 4.06 18.27
CA ALA A 95 -4.46 2.83 19.04
C ALA A 95 -4.33 1.62 18.11
N ALA A 96 -3.42 0.71 18.44
CA ALA A 96 -3.36 -0.58 17.77
C ALA A 96 -4.62 -1.38 18.10
N ASN A 97 -5.40 -1.76 17.10
CA ASN A 97 -6.58 -2.63 17.25
C ASN A 97 -6.37 -4.03 16.65
N PHE A 98 -5.10 -4.40 16.45
CA PHE A 98 -4.68 -5.72 16.00
C PHE A 98 -3.57 -6.26 16.89
N SER A 99 -3.70 -7.51 17.29
CA SER A 99 -2.71 -8.28 18.04
C SER A 99 -2.65 -9.69 17.44
N GLU A 100 -1.47 -10.10 17.02
CA GLU A 100 -1.25 -11.47 16.52
C GLU A 100 -1.57 -12.53 17.58
N GLU A 101 -1.29 -12.26 18.84
CA GLU A 101 -1.59 -13.16 19.94
C GLU A 101 -3.10 -13.35 20.12
N VAL A 102 -3.85 -12.26 20.11
CA VAL A 102 -5.32 -12.29 20.21
C VAL A 102 -5.92 -12.99 18.99
N GLN A 103 -5.42 -12.69 17.80
CA GLN A 103 -5.87 -13.37 16.59
C GLN A 103 -5.58 -14.87 16.63
N ALA A 104 -4.37 -15.28 17.03
CA ALA A 104 -4.01 -16.68 17.17
C ALA A 104 -4.89 -17.41 18.18
N HIS A 105 -5.28 -16.73 19.28
CA HIS A 105 -6.22 -17.26 20.24
C HIS A 105 -7.59 -17.59 19.60
N TYR A 106 -8.13 -16.70 18.77
CA TYR A 106 -9.43 -16.90 18.11
C TYR A 106 -9.36 -17.83 16.88
N LEU A 107 -8.26 -17.82 16.13
CA LEU A 107 -8.03 -18.77 15.03
C LEU A 107 -7.90 -20.21 15.55
N GLY A 108 -7.33 -20.37 16.75
CA GLY A 108 -7.00 -21.68 17.29
C GLY A 108 -5.87 -22.34 16.50
N THR A 109 -5.81 -23.67 16.59
CA THR A 109 -4.79 -24.49 15.89
C THR A 109 -5.36 -25.24 14.68
N ASP A 110 -6.66 -25.20 14.45
CA ASP A 110 -7.39 -25.97 13.43
C ASP A 110 -7.93 -25.07 12.31
N TYR A 111 -7.22 -24.00 12.00
CA TYR A 111 -7.55 -23.17 10.85
C TYR A 111 -6.99 -23.73 9.54
N LYS A 112 -7.67 -23.44 8.44
CA LYS A 112 -7.24 -23.82 7.10
C LYS A 112 -6.37 -22.71 6.48
N ILE A 113 -5.40 -23.15 5.67
CA ILE A 113 -4.54 -22.27 4.89
C ILE A 113 -4.79 -22.54 3.41
N ALA A 114 -5.17 -21.50 2.68
CA ALA A 114 -5.30 -21.54 1.22
C ALA A 114 -4.47 -20.38 0.63
N SER A 115 -3.21 -20.66 0.27
CA SER A 115 -2.21 -19.64 -0.09
C SER A 115 -1.99 -18.63 1.05
N ALA A 116 -2.20 -17.33 0.80
CA ALA A 116 -2.09 -16.30 1.83
C ALA A 116 -3.27 -16.27 2.82
N LEU A 117 -4.39 -16.93 2.49
CA LEU A 117 -5.62 -16.89 3.29
C LEU A 117 -5.55 -17.86 4.46
N ARG A 118 -6.00 -17.41 5.63
CA ARG A 118 -6.24 -18.27 6.80
C ARG A 118 -7.72 -18.21 7.14
N SER A 119 -8.37 -19.35 7.27
CA SER A 119 -9.81 -19.40 7.50
C SER A 119 -10.21 -20.42 8.55
N THR A 120 -11.25 -20.09 9.32
CA THR A 120 -11.86 -20.96 10.33
C THR A 120 -13.34 -20.64 10.50
N ILE A 121 -14.07 -21.49 11.21
CA ILE A 121 -15.45 -21.23 11.63
C ILE A 121 -15.39 -20.86 13.12
N LEU A 122 -15.77 -19.63 13.43
CA LEU A 122 -15.88 -19.15 14.78
C LEU A 122 -17.17 -19.67 15.47
N PRO A 123 -17.28 -19.53 16.81
CA PRO A 123 -18.54 -19.75 17.51
C PRO A 123 -19.72 -19.06 16.82
N ASP A 124 -20.94 -19.54 17.06
CA ASP A 124 -22.18 -19.03 16.43
C ASP A 124 -22.22 -19.18 14.89
N ASN A 125 -21.41 -20.07 14.35
CA ASN A 125 -21.39 -20.39 12.93
C ASN A 125 -21.07 -19.13 12.06
N ILE A 126 -20.06 -18.35 12.45
CA ILE A 126 -19.50 -17.24 11.69
C ILE A 126 -18.22 -17.69 10.99
N GLY A 127 -18.17 -17.51 9.66
CA GLY A 127 -16.92 -17.68 8.91
C GLY A 127 -15.94 -16.56 9.21
N TYR A 128 -14.65 -16.88 9.27
CA TYR A 128 -13.58 -15.92 9.44
C TYR A 128 -12.49 -16.18 8.40
N ILE A 129 -12.09 -15.14 7.69
CA ILE A 129 -10.96 -15.17 6.76
C ILE A 129 -10.00 -14.06 7.12
N TYR A 130 -8.76 -14.40 7.43
CA TYR A 130 -7.67 -13.44 7.61
C TYR A 130 -6.85 -13.34 6.34
N VAL A 131 -6.63 -12.11 5.90
CA VAL A 131 -5.87 -11.75 4.71
C VAL A 131 -4.67 -10.90 5.12
N PRO A 132 -3.52 -11.51 5.48
CA PRO A 132 -2.37 -10.77 6.03
C PRO A 132 -1.71 -9.84 5.00
N SER A 133 -1.83 -10.16 3.72
CA SER A 133 -1.26 -9.39 2.62
C SER A 133 -1.90 -9.80 1.30
N VAL A 134 -1.92 -8.90 0.35
CA VAL A 134 -2.21 -9.16 -1.07
C VAL A 134 -0.94 -9.09 -1.94
N SER A 135 0.25 -9.21 -1.33
CA SER A 135 1.53 -9.33 -2.05
C SER A 135 1.75 -10.73 -2.62
N SER A 136 1.25 -11.76 -1.94
CA SER A 136 1.27 -13.15 -2.43
C SER A 136 0.01 -13.44 -3.23
N SER A 137 0.11 -14.35 -4.19
CA SER A 137 -1.00 -14.69 -5.07
C SER A 137 -2.19 -15.24 -4.28
N ILE A 138 -3.34 -14.61 -4.43
CA ILE A 138 -4.64 -15.13 -4.03
C ILE A 138 -5.31 -15.62 -5.32
N GLY A 139 -5.20 -16.92 -5.57
CA GLY A 139 -5.79 -17.53 -6.76
C GLY A 139 -7.28 -17.78 -6.59
N GLU A 140 -7.99 -17.85 -7.70
CA GLU A 140 -9.42 -18.17 -7.76
C GLU A 140 -9.76 -19.47 -7.03
N GLY A 141 -8.92 -20.52 -7.19
CA GLY A 141 -9.11 -21.81 -6.51
C GLY A 141 -8.96 -21.73 -5.00
N ASN A 142 -8.06 -20.88 -4.50
CA ASN A 142 -7.89 -20.67 -3.06
C ASN A 142 -9.13 -20.02 -2.44
N LEU A 143 -9.74 -19.06 -3.15
CA LEU A 143 -10.99 -18.43 -2.73
C LEU A 143 -12.16 -19.41 -2.80
N ASP A 144 -12.24 -20.25 -3.82
CA ASP A 144 -13.27 -21.29 -3.91
C ASP A 144 -13.18 -22.27 -2.74
N GLU A 145 -11.98 -22.70 -2.40
CA GLU A 145 -11.75 -23.58 -1.25
C GLU A 145 -12.21 -22.95 0.07
N CYS A 146 -11.79 -21.69 0.31
CA CYS A 146 -12.19 -20.93 1.49
C CYS A 146 -13.71 -20.76 1.56
N LEU A 147 -14.32 -20.23 0.51
CA LEU A 147 -15.74 -19.90 0.50
C LEU A 147 -16.63 -21.16 0.53
N ALA A 148 -16.20 -22.25 -0.11
CA ALA A 148 -16.91 -23.53 -0.03
C ALA A 148 -16.88 -24.10 1.40
N ALA A 149 -15.72 -24.03 2.08
CA ALA A 149 -15.60 -24.49 3.46
C ALA A 149 -16.48 -23.69 4.44
N LEU A 150 -16.72 -22.41 4.16
CA LEU A 150 -17.52 -21.51 4.97
C LEU A 150 -18.99 -21.38 4.50
N ALA A 151 -19.39 -22.07 3.44
CA ALA A 151 -20.67 -21.87 2.76
C ALA A 151 -21.91 -22.00 3.68
N LEU A 152 -21.83 -22.82 4.73
CA LEU A 152 -22.91 -23.00 5.69
C LEU A 152 -22.92 -21.99 6.84
N CYS A 153 -21.89 -21.14 6.95
CA CYS A 153 -21.87 -20.08 7.94
C CYS A 153 -22.98 -19.05 7.68
N ARG A 154 -23.50 -18.44 8.72
CA ARG A 154 -24.57 -17.45 8.63
C ARG A 154 -24.08 -16.06 8.22
N GLY A 155 -22.79 -15.75 8.46
CA GLY A 155 -22.12 -14.50 8.11
C GLY A 155 -20.62 -14.73 7.99
N LEU A 156 -19.90 -13.73 7.50
CA LEU A 156 -18.47 -13.79 7.26
C LEU A 156 -17.76 -12.55 7.84
N ILE A 157 -16.64 -12.78 8.49
CA ILE A 157 -15.69 -11.73 8.86
C ILE A 157 -14.48 -11.84 7.94
N ILE A 158 -14.14 -10.76 7.27
CA ILE A 158 -12.89 -10.61 6.51
C ILE A 158 -11.98 -9.68 7.29
N ASP A 159 -10.87 -10.19 7.78
CA ASP A 159 -9.92 -9.44 8.58
C ASP A 159 -8.70 -9.04 7.73
N VAL A 160 -8.59 -7.75 7.42
CA VAL A 160 -7.45 -7.15 6.72
C VAL A 160 -6.64 -6.23 7.63
N ARG A 161 -6.77 -6.36 8.95
CA ARG A 161 -5.94 -5.63 9.90
C ARG A 161 -4.50 -6.07 9.77
N GLY A 162 -3.58 -5.10 9.81
CA GLY A 162 -2.16 -5.34 9.56
C GLY A 162 -1.80 -5.66 8.11
N ASN A 163 -2.76 -5.68 7.19
CA ASN A 163 -2.50 -5.92 5.77
C ASN A 163 -1.81 -4.71 5.12
N GLY A 164 -0.53 -4.83 4.82
CA GLY A 164 0.27 -3.78 4.20
C GLY A 164 0.06 -3.62 2.68
N GLY A 165 -0.96 -4.28 2.11
CA GLY A 165 -1.30 -4.17 0.70
C GLY A 165 -0.55 -5.16 -0.20
N GLY A 166 -0.34 -4.77 -1.46
CA GLY A 166 0.35 -5.56 -2.47
C GLY A 166 -0.18 -5.32 -3.87
N ASN A 167 -0.63 -6.38 -4.54
CA ASN A 167 -1.10 -6.30 -5.92
C ASN A 167 -2.61 -6.04 -5.97
N LEU A 168 -3.02 -4.97 -6.64
CA LEU A 168 -4.43 -4.60 -6.82
C LEU A 168 -5.26 -5.75 -7.42
N HIS A 169 -4.71 -6.50 -8.37
CA HIS A 169 -5.40 -7.64 -8.99
C HIS A 169 -5.85 -8.69 -7.97
N TYR A 170 -5.05 -8.99 -6.94
CA TYR A 170 -5.47 -9.96 -5.91
C TYR A 170 -6.54 -9.40 -4.98
N ALA A 171 -6.50 -8.09 -4.70
CA ALA A 171 -7.57 -7.42 -3.96
C ALA A 171 -8.88 -7.44 -4.75
N GLU A 172 -8.84 -7.16 -6.07
CA GLU A 172 -9.99 -7.24 -6.97
C GLU A 172 -10.53 -8.67 -7.08
N THR A 173 -9.66 -9.68 -7.20
CA THR A 173 -10.04 -11.11 -7.26
C THR A 173 -10.80 -11.51 -5.99
N LEU A 174 -10.35 -11.05 -4.82
CA LEU A 174 -11.07 -11.25 -3.56
C LEU A 174 -12.41 -10.49 -3.56
N ALA A 175 -12.40 -9.20 -3.86
CA ALA A 175 -13.58 -8.35 -3.81
C ALA A 175 -14.68 -8.78 -4.78
N ALA A 176 -14.33 -9.32 -5.94
CA ALA A 176 -15.24 -9.84 -6.97
C ALA A 176 -16.17 -10.97 -6.45
N ARG A 177 -15.80 -11.60 -5.33
CA ARG A 177 -16.60 -12.66 -4.69
C ARG A 177 -17.78 -12.13 -3.86
N PHE A 178 -17.85 -10.80 -3.66
CA PHE A 178 -18.81 -10.14 -2.78
C PHE A 178 -19.76 -9.18 -3.50
N THR A 179 -19.69 -9.12 -4.81
CA THR A 179 -20.63 -8.36 -5.64
C THR A 179 -21.34 -9.23 -6.65
N ASN A 180 -22.58 -8.85 -7.01
CA ASN A 180 -23.38 -9.51 -8.04
C ASN A 180 -23.45 -8.71 -9.34
N GLU A 181 -22.91 -7.52 -9.34
CA GLU A 181 -22.97 -6.58 -10.46
C GLU A 181 -21.62 -5.90 -10.68
N ARG A 182 -21.47 -5.25 -11.81
CA ARG A 182 -20.34 -4.41 -12.11
C ARG A 182 -20.41 -3.14 -11.27
N VAL A 183 -19.37 -2.87 -10.49
CA VAL A 183 -19.29 -1.72 -9.57
C VAL A 183 -18.18 -0.78 -9.99
N LEU A 184 -18.48 0.52 -10.11
CA LEU A 184 -17.44 1.54 -10.24
C LEU A 184 -16.70 1.68 -8.90
N THR A 185 -15.42 1.36 -8.89
CA THR A 185 -14.57 1.38 -7.68
C THR A 185 -13.74 2.65 -7.55
N GLY A 186 -13.51 3.36 -8.65
CA GLY A 186 -12.73 4.60 -8.64
C GLY A 186 -12.26 5.01 -10.02
N TYR A 187 -11.26 5.85 -10.02
CA TYR A 187 -10.61 6.36 -11.23
C TYR A 187 -9.09 6.28 -11.09
N ILE A 188 -8.41 6.02 -12.18
CA ILE A 188 -6.95 6.03 -12.25
C ILE A 188 -6.50 7.09 -13.27
N CYS A 189 -5.50 7.86 -12.88
CA CYS A 189 -4.77 8.75 -13.77
C CYS A 189 -3.30 8.33 -13.81
N HIS A 190 -2.67 8.53 -14.96
CA HIS A 190 -1.24 8.28 -15.13
C HIS A 190 -0.52 9.58 -15.42
N LYS A 191 0.67 9.74 -14.84
CA LYS A 191 1.51 10.90 -15.11
C LYS A 191 1.99 10.84 -16.57
N THR A 192 1.77 11.92 -17.33
CA THR A 192 2.04 12.01 -18.77
C THR A 192 3.22 12.92 -19.10
N GLY A 193 3.67 13.72 -18.14
CA GLY A 193 4.76 14.68 -18.30
C GLY A 193 5.54 14.91 -17.01
N THR A 194 6.37 15.93 -16.99
CA THR A 194 7.23 16.31 -15.85
C THR A 194 6.62 17.39 -14.95
N GLY A 195 5.58 18.09 -15.43
CA GLY A 195 4.85 19.08 -14.62
C GLY A 195 4.03 18.40 -13.53
N HIS A 196 3.82 19.06 -12.39
CA HIS A 196 3.16 18.47 -11.23
C HIS A 196 1.71 18.05 -11.51
N SER A 197 1.03 18.75 -12.42
CA SER A 197 -0.35 18.49 -12.85
C SER A 197 -0.48 17.76 -14.19
N ASP A 198 0.63 17.28 -14.77
CA ASP A 198 0.63 16.54 -16.04
C ASP A 198 0.10 15.12 -15.86
N PHE A 199 -1.20 14.94 -15.94
CA PHE A 199 -1.86 13.64 -15.84
C PHE A 199 -2.73 13.33 -17.06
N SER A 200 -2.96 12.05 -17.29
CA SER A 200 -3.97 11.59 -18.26
C SER A 200 -5.38 11.95 -17.78
N GLU A 201 -6.33 11.91 -18.70
CA GLU A 201 -7.75 11.90 -18.32
C GLU A 201 -8.04 10.73 -17.35
N PRO A 202 -8.94 10.95 -16.36
CA PRO A 202 -9.33 9.90 -15.43
C PRO A 202 -9.99 8.72 -16.15
N GLN A 203 -9.45 7.52 -15.95
CA GLN A 203 -10.00 6.28 -16.47
C GLN A 203 -10.80 5.58 -15.37
N ALA A 204 -12.07 5.29 -15.61
CA ALA A 204 -12.91 4.59 -14.66
C ALA A 204 -12.44 3.15 -14.43
N LEU A 205 -12.29 2.77 -13.17
CA LEU A 205 -11.99 1.42 -12.73
C LEU A 205 -13.30 0.74 -12.30
N TYR A 206 -13.51 -0.46 -12.82
CA TYR A 206 -14.68 -1.26 -12.48
C TYR A 206 -14.28 -2.61 -11.93
N LEU A 207 -14.96 -3.01 -10.88
CA LEU A 207 -14.92 -4.37 -10.36
C LEU A 207 -16.04 -5.17 -11.02
N GLU A 208 -15.69 -6.22 -11.75
CA GLU A 208 -16.64 -7.18 -12.29
C GLU A 208 -16.97 -8.25 -11.25
N SER A 209 -18.21 -8.73 -11.24
CA SER A 209 -18.57 -9.85 -10.37
C SER A 209 -17.89 -11.14 -10.83
N SER A 210 -17.40 -11.96 -9.91
CA SER A 210 -16.85 -13.27 -10.25
C SER A 210 -17.95 -14.21 -10.80
N ASN A 211 -17.62 -15.01 -11.79
CA ASN A 211 -18.46 -16.10 -12.29
C ASN A 211 -18.30 -17.41 -11.49
N ARG A 212 -17.50 -17.42 -10.44
CA ARG A 212 -17.24 -18.55 -9.55
C ARG A 212 -18.07 -18.42 -8.25
N ILE A 213 -17.71 -19.15 -7.19
CA ILE A 213 -18.40 -19.10 -5.89
C ILE A 213 -18.35 -17.66 -5.38
N ARG A 214 -19.52 -17.10 -5.10
CA ARG A 214 -19.69 -15.77 -4.49
C ARG A 214 -20.39 -15.88 -3.14
N TRP A 215 -20.03 -15.01 -2.23
CA TRP A 215 -20.68 -14.90 -0.93
C TRP A 215 -21.90 -13.97 -1.03
N GLN A 216 -23.07 -14.47 -0.62
CA GLN A 216 -24.35 -13.75 -0.75
C GLN A 216 -24.98 -13.40 0.59
N LYS A 217 -24.27 -13.62 1.69
CA LYS A 217 -24.72 -13.34 3.04
C LYS A 217 -23.99 -12.14 3.60
N GLU A 218 -24.32 -11.76 4.82
CA GLU A 218 -23.70 -10.62 5.51
C GLU A 218 -22.19 -10.78 5.64
N VAL A 219 -21.48 -9.67 5.47
CA VAL A 219 -20.01 -9.57 5.60
C VAL A 219 -19.66 -8.40 6.51
N CYS A 220 -18.74 -8.63 7.43
CA CYS A 220 -18.06 -7.61 8.20
C CYS A 220 -16.59 -7.58 7.81
N VAL A 221 -16.05 -6.39 7.48
CA VAL A 221 -14.64 -6.22 7.17
C VAL A 221 -13.97 -5.51 8.35
N LEU A 222 -12.92 -6.14 8.90
CA LEU A 222 -12.10 -5.55 9.95
C LEU A 222 -10.87 -4.89 9.32
N THR A 223 -10.70 -3.61 9.61
CA THR A 223 -9.56 -2.81 9.15
C THR A 223 -8.86 -2.14 10.34
N ASP A 224 -7.63 -1.72 10.14
CA ASP A 224 -6.90 -0.88 11.07
C ASP A 224 -6.09 0.20 10.32
N ARG A 225 -5.31 0.98 11.06
CA ARG A 225 -4.44 2.01 10.45
C ARG A 225 -3.33 1.40 9.58
N SER A 226 -3.03 0.11 9.75
CA SER A 226 -2.06 -0.65 8.95
C SER A 226 -2.70 -1.37 7.76
N SER A 227 -4.03 -1.35 7.61
CA SER A 227 -4.72 -1.76 6.38
C SER A 227 -4.46 -0.71 5.30
N TYR A 228 -3.56 -1.02 4.36
CA TYR A 228 -2.89 0.00 3.57
C TYR A 228 -2.53 -0.53 2.18
N SER A 229 -2.56 0.36 1.15
CA SER A 229 -2.11 0.06 -0.22
C SER A 229 -2.91 -1.08 -0.88
#